data_791a6523ea8be5c3008ee751d4b40c1a
#
_entry.id   791a6523ea8be5c3008ee751d4b40c1a
#
_cell.length_a   1.000
_cell.length_b   1.000
_cell.length_c   1.000
_cell.angle_alpha   90.00
_cell.angle_beta   90.00
_cell.angle_gamma   90.00
#
_symmetry.space_group_name_H-M   'P 1'
#
loop_
_entity.id
_entity.type
_entity.pdbx_description
1 polymer ?
#
loop_
_entity_poly.entity_id
_entity_poly.type
_entity_poly.pdbx_seq_one_letter_code
_entity_poly.pdbx_strand_id
1 'polypeptide(L)'
;MTAPASPPTPDSRLDATKMRRISLASMVGTTVEWYDLFLFGTASALVFGKVFFPEFDGAVGTILSFLTFASAYLARMVGAVLFGHFGDRLGRKSMLLISLTAMGVATFAIGLVPGYGTLGVAAPLLLLGLRVVQGLALGGEWGGAVLMTVEHAPADRRGFFGSMVQIGVPIGTLLANGAFLLVASTTSDDALYSWGWRIPFLASALLVGIGVYIRLHIEETPSFKAVRDEGAKAKIPFVALMRRYWRQVLLGGVATLSTGSTFTLMVASGVSYGTNDLGHSKNLMLWAVMVSCAVAFVAIPYFGRLSDRVGRKPVIYAGIAAEAVLAFPFFWLLDTGSAPLVFVAYALMMLAFSANYGPIATFLAELFGTHVRYSGLSVAYMLSGLLGSAATPAITAWLLSATGNSSSIAWYVLGAATLSLLALFLLAETRFGDIDEPGVASRSAGRPIGAVA
;
A
#
# COMPACT_ATOMS: atom_id res chain seq x y z
N MET A 1 19.47 -53.90 -5.05
CA MET A 1 19.39 -52.54 -4.56
C MET A 1 18.67 -51.71 -5.63
N THR A 2 17.38 -51.53 -5.46
CA THR A 2 16.55 -50.68 -6.35
C THR A 2 16.75 -49.22 -5.91
N ALA A 3 17.15 -48.37 -6.85
CA ALA A 3 17.27 -46.94 -6.60
C ALA A 3 15.92 -46.38 -6.10
N PRO A 4 15.93 -45.45 -5.12
CA PRO A 4 14.68 -44.83 -4.68
C PRO A 4 14.05 -44.04 -5.83
N ALA A 5 12.76 -44.26 -6.05
CA ALA A 5 11.99 -43.54 -7.06
C ALA A 5 12.08 -42.04 -6.83
N SER A 6 12.41 -41.30 -7.91
CA SER A 6 12.42 -39.82 -7.88
C SER A 6 11.03 -39.33 -7.46
N PRO A 7 10.94 -38.33 -6.58
CA PRO A 7 9.64 -37.75 -6.21
C PRO A 7 8.92 -37.25 -7.47
N PRO A 8 7.58 -37.38 -7.54
CA PRO A 8 6.81 -36.94 -8.70
C PRO A 8 7.01 -35.46 -8.93
N THR A 9 7.38 -35.07 -10.14
CA THR A 9 7.45 -33.67 -10.57
C THR A 9 6.04 -33.07 -10.45
N PRO A 10 5.85 -31.96 -9.71
CA PRO A 10 4.56 -31.29 -9.62
C PRO A 10 4.06 -30.95 -11.03
N ASP A 11 2.78 -31.19 -11.29
CA ASP A 11 2.16 -30.82 -12.56
C ASP A 11 2.20 -29.27 -12.73
N SER A 12 3.17 -28.80 -13.48
CA SER A 12 3.50 -27.36 -13.63
C SER A 12 2.31 -26.51 -14.11
N ARG A 13 1.30 -27.13 -14.73
CA ARG A 13 0.08 -26.44 -15.20
C ARG A 13 -0.92 -26.22 -14.06
N LEU A 14 -1.08 -27.16 -13.16
CA LEU A 14 -1.94 -27.03 -11.97
C LEU A 14 -1.38 -25.98 -11.02
N ASP A 15 -0.07 -25.96 -10.83
CA ASP A 15 0.62 -24.95 -10.01
C ASP A 15 0.48 -23.54 -10.59
N ALA A 16 0.61 -23.37 -11.90
CA ALA A 16 0.44 -22.06 -12.57
C ALA A 16 -1.00 -21.52 -12.45
N THR A 17 -2.01 -22.40 -12.60
CA THR A 17 -3.43 -21.99 -12.46
C THR A 17 -3.75 -21.60 -11.03
N LYS A 18 -3.28 -22.34 -10.04
CA LYS A 18 -3.43 -22.05 -8.62
C LYS A 18 -2.77 -20.72 -8.27
N MET A 19 -1.53 -20.50 -8.74
CA MET A 19 -0.78 -19.28 -8.50
C MET A 19 -1.47 -18.06 -9.10
N ARG A 20 -2.01 -18.17 -10.32
CA ARG A 20 -2.79 -17.10 -10.97
C ARG A 20 -4.03 -16.72 -10.15
N ARG A 21 -4.76 -17.71 -9.61
CA ARG A 21 -5.94 -17.46 -8.77
C ARG A 21 -5.56 -16.74 -7.47
N ILE A 22 -4.49 -17.15 -6.80
CA ILE A 22 -4.00 -16.54 -5.57
C ILE A 22 -3.58 -15.09 -5.83
N SER A 23 -2.80 -14.84 -6.89
CA SER A 23 -2.33 -13.51 -7.25
C SER A 23 -3.49 -12.57 -7.60
N LEU A 24 -4.48 -13.05 -8.37
CA LEU A 24 -5.68 -12.27 -8.69
C LEU A 24 -6.50 -11.95 -7.44
N ALA A 25 -6.67 -12.90 -6.53
CA ALA A 25 -7.40 -12.66 -5.30
C ALA A 25 -6.71 -11.64 -4.39
N SER A 26 -5.39 -11.73 -4.26
CA SER A 26 -4.59 -10.77 -3.49
C SER A 26 -4.64 -9.38 -4.13
N MET A 27 -4.52 -9.30 -5.45
CA MET A 27 -4.65 -8.04 -6.20
C MET A 27 -6.04 -7.42 -6.03
N VAL A 28 -7.12 -8.21 -6.14
CA VAL A 28 -8.49 -7.72 -5.93
C VAL A 28 -8.69 -7.20 -4.52
N GLY A 29 -8.18 -7.90 -3.50
CA GLY A 29 -8.25 -7.43 -2.12
C GLY A 29 -7.56 -6.09 -1.92
N THR A 30 -6.32 -5.97 -2.40
CA THR A 30 -5.59 -4.70 -2.35
C THR A 30 -6.29 -3.60 -3.17
N THR A 31 -6.91 -3.96 -4.30
CA THR A 31 -7.73 -3.01 -5.08
C THR A 31 -8.89 -2.45 -4.25
N VAL A 32 -9.61 -3.31 -3.53
CA VAL A 32 -10.73 -2.90 -2.66
C VAL A 32 -10.22 -2.01 -1.51
N GLU A 33 -9.08 -2.37 -0.92
CA GLU A 33 -8.42 -1.58 0.14
C GLU A 33 -8.13 -0.14 -0.33
N TRP A 34 -7.48 0.00 -1.48
CA TRP A 34 -7.10 1.31 -2.01
C TRP A 34 -8.26 2.07 -2.61
N TYR A 35 -9.26 1.37 -3.17
CA TYR A 35 -10.53 1.98 -3.55
C TYR A 35 -11.17 2.68 -2.36
N ASP A 36 -11.29 1.99 -1.23
CA ASP A 36 -11.88 2.53 -0.01
C ASP A 36 -11.11 3.76 0.52
N LEU A 37 -9.79 3.66 0.55
CA LEU A 37 -8.92 4.74 1.03
C LEU A 37 -9.08 6.01 0.19
N PHE A 38 -9.01 5.89 -1.14
CA PHE A 38 -9.11 7.03 -2.04
C PHE A 38 -10.54 7.56 -2.15
N LEU A 39 -11.54 6.68 -2.11
CA LEU A 39 -12.93 7.07 -2.08
C LEU A 39 -13.23 8.00 -0.89
N PHE A 40 -12.81 7.59 0.30
CA PHE A 40 -12.97 8.42 1.50
C PHE A 40 -12.17 9.73 1.41
N GLY A 41 -10.94 9.68 0.91
CA GLY A 41 -10.11 10.87 0.71
C GLY A 41 -10.76 11.89 -0.23
N THR A 42 -11.30 11.43 -1.36
CA THR A 42 -12.02 12.27 -2.33
C THR A 42 -13.31 12.84 -1.74
N ALA A 43 -14.08 12.02 -1.01
CA ALA A 43 -15.28 12.48 -0.30
C ALA A 43 -14.95 13.51 0.78
N SER A 44 -13.85 13.33 1.53
CA SER A 44 -13.38 14.29 2.54
C SER A 44 -13.04 15.65 1.91
N ALA A 45 -12.40 15.63 0.75
CA ALA A 45 -12.01 16.85 0.05
C ALA A 45 -13.20 17.61 -0.54
N LEU A 46 -14.20 16.89 -1.09
CA LEU A 46 -15.26 17.48 -1.91
C LEU A 46 -16.61 17.63 -1.20
N VAL A 47 -16.93 16.73 -0.25
CA VAL A 47 -18.31 16.56 0.23
C VAL A 47 -18.43 16.64 1.74
N PHE A 48 -17.58 15.94 2.50
CA PHE A 48 -17.80 15.72 3.93
C PHE A 48 -17.77 17.00 4.77
N GLY A 49 -16.99 18.00 4.38
CA GLY A 49 -17.00 19.32 5.03
C GLY A 49 -18.42 19.92 5.06
N LYS A 50 -19.14 19.86 3.94
CA LYS A 50 -20.50 20.41 3.81
C LYS A 50 -21.57 19.52 4.45
N VAL A 51 -21.42 18.19 4.37
CA VAL A 51 -22.45 17.23 4.78
C VAL A 51 -22.38 16.90 6.29
N PHE A 52 -21.18 16.81 6.84
CA PHE A 52 -20.97 16.40 8.24
C PHE A 52 -20.48 17.52 9.17
N PHE A 53 -19.97 18.62 8.62
CA PHE A 53 -19.43 19.76 9.38
C PHE A 53 -19.97 21.11 8.93
N PRO A 54 -21.30 21.26 8.65
CA PRO A 54 -21.87 22.47 8.06
C PRO A 54 -21.87 23.69 9.01
N GLU A 55 -21.72 23.50 10.32
CA GLU A 55 -21.65 24.59 11.30
C GLU A 55 -20.30 25.29 11.34
N PHE A 56 -19.28 24.71 10.69
CA PHE A 56 -17.96 25.29 10.59
C PHE A 56 -17.80 25.98 9.23
N ASP A 57 -16.94 27.00 9.17
CA ASP A 57 -16.57 27.59 7.88
C ASP A 57 -15.97 26.50 6.95
N GLY A 58 -16.00 26.74 5.62
CA GLY A 58 -15.61 25.73 4.65
C GLY A 58 -14.19 25.19 4.82
N ALA A 59 -13.25 26.01 5.31
CA ALA A 59 -11.87 25.61 5.55
C ALA A 59 -11.78 24.69 6.77
N VAL A 60 -12.41 25.06 7.89
CA VAL A 60 -12.42 24.26 9.13
C VAL A 60 -13.17 22.94 8.90
N GLY A 61 -14.33 22.96 8.22
CA GLY A 61 -15.07 21.75 7.86
C GLY A 61 -14.24 20.78 7.04
N THR A 62 -13.46 21.27 6.09
CA THR A 62 -12.54 20.46 5.30
C THR A 62 -11.41 19.87 6.16
N ILE A 63 -10.83 20.66 7.07
CA ILE A 63 -9.80 20.18 8.01
C ILE A 63 -10.36 19.06 8.89
N LEU A 64 -11.56 19.20 9.45
CA LEU A 64 -12.21 18.17 10.27
C LEU A 64 -12.46 16.89 9.47
N SER A 65 -12.84 17.00 8.19
CA SER A 65 -13.00 15.87 7.29
C SER A 65 -11.67 15.13 7.07
N PHE A 66 -10.58 15.85 6.87
CA PHE A 66 -9.25 15.25 6.73
C PHE A 66 -8.71 14.67 8.05
N LEU A 67 -9.03 15.24 9.20
CA LEU A 67 -8.70 14.64 10.50
C LEU A 67 -9.46 13.31 10.68
N THR A 68 -10.72 13.24 10.24
CA THR A 68 -11.47 11.98 10.21
C THR A 68 -10.82 10.97 9.26
N PHE A 69 -10.35 11.40 8.09
CA PHE A 69 -9.56 10.54 7.20
C PHE A 69 -8.26 10.05 7.86
N ALA A 70 -7.52 10.94 8.51
CA ALA A 70 -6.24 10.62 9.16
C ALA A 70 -6.40 9.63 10.33
N SER A 71 -7.55 9.61 11.03
CA SER A 71 -7.82 8.69 12.13
C SER A 71 -7.65 7.22 11.75
N ALA A 72 -7.95 6.87 10.49
CA ALA A 72 -7.74 5.52 9.98
C ALA A 72 -6.28 5.10 9.96
N TYR A 73 -5.32 6.01 9.72
CA TYR A 73 -3.90 5.66 9.73
C TYR A 73 -3.42 5.29 11.13
N LEU A 74 -3.93 5.97 12.17
CA LEU A 74 -3.63 5.62 13.56
C LEU A 74 -4.27 4.27 13.93
N ALA A 75 -5.54 4.07 13.57
CA ALA A 75 -6.22 2.81 13.77
C ALA A 75 -5.53 1.64 13.00
N ARG A 76 -4.97 1.91 11.84
CA ARG A 76 -4.22 0.95 11.01
C ARG A 76 -2.99 0.39 11.72
N MET A 77 -2.28 1.20 12.49
CA MET A 77 -1.15 0.73 13.31
C MET A 77 -1.60 -0.30 14.36
N VAL A 78 -2.70 0.01 15.05
CA VAL A 78 -3.31 -0.93 16.02
C VAL A 78 -3.80 -2.18 15.30
N GLY A 79 -4.45 -2.01 14.16
CA GLY A 79 -4.92 -3.10 13.29
C GLY A 79 -3.79 -4.02 12.86
N ALA A 80 -2.63 -3.48 12.43
CA ALA A 80 -1.47 -4.27 12.02
C ALA A 80 -0.96 -5.19 13.14
N VAL A 81 -0.95 -4.69 14.39
CA VAL A 81 -0.57 -5.50 15.55
C VAL A 81 -1.61 -6.59 15.83
N LEU A 82 -2.91 -6.24 15.82
CA LEU A 82 -4.00 -7.17 16.09
C LEU A 82 -4.08 -8.27 15.02
N PHE A 83 -4.21 -7.88 13.75
CA PHE A 83 -4.34 -8.83 12.65
C PHE A 83 -3.06 -9.62 12.41
N GLY A 84 -1.87 -9.00 12.63
CA GLY A 84 -0.61 -9.69 12.61
C GLY A 84 -0.56 -10.78 13.67
N HIS A 85 -0.88 -10.44 14.93
CA HIS A 85 -0.90 -11.39 16.03
C HIS A 85 -1.84 -12.57 15.77
N PHE A 86 -3.09 -12.29 15.39
CA PHE A 86 -4.07 -13.33 15.10
C PHE A 86 -3.77 -14.08 13.81
N GLY A 87 -3.20 -13.42 12.79
CA GLY A 87 -2.81 -14.05 11.53
C GLY A 87 -1.68 -15.06 11.67
N ASP A 88 -0.73 -14.80 12.55
CA ASP A 88 0.33 -15.75 12.90
C ASP A 88 -0.18 -16.93 13.76
N ARG A 89 -1.38 -16.83 14.35
CA ARG A 89 -2.00 -17.86 15.19
C ARG A 89 -3.14 -18.63 14.52
N LEU A 90 -4.04 -17.93 13.82
CA LEU A 90 -5.30 -18.46 13.29
C LEU A 90 -5.24 -18.72 11.76
N GLY A 91 -4.21 -18.19 11.09
CA GLY A 91 -4.01 -18.34 9.65
C GLY A 91 -4.24 -17.06 8.84
N ARG A 92 -3.56 -16.98 7.72
CA ARG A 92 -3.57 -15.81 6.84
C ARG A 92 -4.92 -15.64 6.14
N LYS A 93 -5.49 -16.74 5.64
CA LYS A 93 -6.79 -16.75 4.96
C LYS A 93 -7.92 -16.21 5.85
N SER A 94 -8.01 -16.70 7.09
CA SER A 94 -9.06 -16.29 8.03
C SER A 94 -8.99 -14.80 8.34
N MET A 95 -7.79 -14.28 8.58
CA MET A 95 -7.60 -12.85 8.86
C MET A 95 -7.91 -11.99 7.65
N LEU A 96 -7.54 -12.39 6.44
CA LEU A 96 -7.89 -11.69 5.21
C LEU A 96 -9.41 -11.63 4.95
N LEU A 97 -10.14 -12.69 5.27
CA LEU A 97 -11.60 -12.71 5.16
C LEU A 97 -12.24 -11.74 6.16
N ILE A 98 -11.78 -11.78 7.42
CA ILE A 98 -12.30 -10.91 8.47
C ILE A 98 -12.01 -9.45 8.16
N SER A 99 -10.76 -9.12 7.78
CA SER A 99 -10.35 -7.74 7.46
C SER A 99 -11.13 -7.18 6.29
N LEU A 100 -11.21 -7.90 5.17
CA LEU A 100 -11.94 -7.46 3.98
C LEU A 100 -13.44 -7.28 4.27
N THR A 101 -14.05 -8.20 5.02
CA THR A 101 -15.47 -8.11 5.36
C THR A 101 -15.74 -6.93 6.29
N ALA A 102 -14.95 -6.77 7.35
CA ALA A 102 -15.10 -5.66 8.30
C ALA A 102 -14.91 -4.30 7.61
N MET A 103 -13.87 -4.17 6.77
CA MET A 103 -13.63 -2.97 5.97
C MET A 103 -14.81 -2.69 5.04
N GLY A 104 -15.27 -3.68 4.28
CA GLY A 104 -16.34 -3.51 3.32
C GLY A 104 -17.68 -3.16 3.95
N VAL A 105 -18.03 -3.78 5.08
CA VAL A 105 -19.23 -3.45 5.85
C VAL A 105 -19.15 -2.01 6.36
N ALA A 106 -17.99 -1.58 6.88
CA ALA A 106 -17.82 -0.22 7.34
C ALA A 106 -17.90 0.80 6.19
N THR A 107 -17.30 0.52 5.02
CA THR A 107 -17.40 1.38 3.83
C THR A 107 -18.83 1.52 3.34
N PHE A 108 -19.54 0.40 3.24
CA PHE A 108 -20.96 0.40 2.88
C PHE A 108 -21.80 1.20 3.88
N ALA A 109 -21.56 0.99 5.19
CA ALA A 109 -22.26 1.69 6.26
C ALA A 109 -22.00 3.22 6.21
N ILE A 110 -20.80 3.68 5.83
CA ILE A 110 -20.53 5.11 5.61
C ILE A 110 -21.51 5.70 4.58
N GLY A 111 -21.76 4.99 3.48
CA GLY A 111 -22.74 5.41 2.47
C GLY A 111 -24.18 5.55 3.00
N LEU A 112 -24.50 4.88 4.11
CA LEU A 112 -25.81 4.94 4.76
C LEU A 112 -25.91 5.98 5.88
N VAL A 113 -24.79 6.56 6.35
CA VAL A 113 -24.81 7.55 7.44
C VAL A 113 -25.59 8.79 7.02
N PRO A 114 -26.63 9.19 7.77
CA PRO A 114 -27.32 10.46 7.55
C PRO A 114 -26.39 11.64 7.81
N GLY A 115 -26.62 12.76 7.10
CA GLY A 115 -25.86 13.98 7.30
C GLY A 115 -26.17 14.68 8.63
N TYR A 116 -25.40 15.73 8.92
CA TYR A 116 -25.54 16.55 10.12
C TYR A 116 -26.98 17.09 10.32
N GLY A 117 -27.65 17.51 9.25
CA GLY A 117 -29.01 18.03 9.32
C GLY A 117 -30.04 17.03 9.89
N THR A 118 -29.75 15.72 9.88
CA THR A 118 -30.65 14.69 10.42
C THR A 118 -30.22 14.20 11.81
N LEU A 119 -28.92 13.97 12.03
CA LEU A 119 -28.38 13.37 13.25
C LEU A 119 -27.60 14.36 14.14
N GLY A 120 -27.43 15.60 13.70
CA GLY A 120 -26.59 16.56 14.43
C GLY A 120 -25.18 16.02 14.63
N VAL A 121 -24.61 16.23 15.80
CA VAL A 121 -23.24 15.83 16.19
C VAL A 121 -23.04 14.30 16.12
N ALA A 122 -24.09 13.48 16.17
CA ALA A 122 -23.95 12.04 16.04
C ALA A 122 -23.49 11.62 14.63
N ALA A 123 -23.78 12.40 13.58
CA ALA A 123 -23.35 12.08 12.21
C ALA A 123 -21.81 12.01 12.05
N PRO A 124 -21.04 13.06 12.39
CA PRO A 124 -19.58 12.99 12.32
C PRO A 124 -18.96 11.99 13.30
N LEU A 125 -19.56 11.74 14.46
CA LEU A 125 -19.10 10.71 15.40
C LEU A 125 -19.27 9.30 14.85
N LEU A 126 -20.38 9.00 14.18
CA LEU A 126 -20.61 7.73 13.49
C LEU A 126 -19.61 7.56 12.34
N LEU A 127 -19.40 8.63 11.54
CA LEU A 127 -18.43 8.62 10.47
C LEU A 127 -17.01 8.31 10.99
N LEU A 128 -16.59 8.96 12.09
CA LEU A 128 -15.32 8.72 12.75
C LEU A 128 -15.22 7.27 13.28
N GLY A 129 -16.28 6.78 13.95
CA GLY A 129 -16.32 5.41 14.45
C GLY A 129 -16.15 4.36 13.34
N LEU A 130 -16.90 4.53 12.24
CA LEU A 130 -16.76 3.66 11.06
C LEU A 130 -15.36 3.75 10.44
N ARG A 131 -14.78 4.95 10.42
CA ARG A 131 -13.42 5.15 9.92
C ARG A 131 -12.35 4.47 10.77
N VAL A 132 -12.52 4.45 12.09
CA VAL A 132 -11.66 3.68 13.00
C VAL A 132 -11.80 2.17 12.74
N VAL A 133 -13.01 1.65 12.55
CA VAL A 133 -13.23 0.23 12.20
C VAL A 133 -12.55 -0.13 10.88
N GLN A 134 -12.70 0.72 9.84
CA GLN A 134 -11.99 0.55 8.57
C GLN A 134 -10.47 0.52 8.77
N GLY A 135 -9.93 1.49 9.52
CA GLY A 135 -8.50 1.56 9.79
C GLY A 135 -7.97 0.32 10.49
N LEU A 136 -8.66 -0.18 11.51
CA LEU A 136 -8.30 -1.43 12.19
C LEU A 136 -8.25 -2.60 11.19
N ALA A 137 -9.28 -2.76 10.37
CA ALA A 137 -9.37 -3.83 9.37
C ALA A 137 -8.22 -3.73 8.32
N LEU A 138 -7.98 -2.53 7.80
CA LEU A 138 -6.93 -2.25 6.82
C LEU A 138 -5.51 -2.61 7.31
N GLY A 139 -5.27 -2.58 8.63
CA GLY A 139 -3.95 -2.90 9.21
C GLY A 139 -3.47 -4.31 8.91
N GLY A 140 -4.38 -5.29 8.72
CA GLY A 140 -4.04 -6.68 8.41
C GLY A 140 -4.09 -7.04 6.92
N GLU A 141 -4.76 -6.26 6.11
CA GLU A 141 -5.11 -6.62 4.73
C GLU A 141 -3.88 -6.81 3.84
N TRP A 142 -3.07 -5.77 3.70
CA TRP A 142 -1.93 -5.77 2.80
C TRP A 142 -0.90 -6.86 3.16
N GLY A 143 -0.53 -6.97 4.45
CA GLY A 143 0.42 -7.99 4.91
C GLY A 143 -0.06 -9.41 4.61
N GLY A 144 -1.34 -9.69 4.86
CA GLY A 144 -1.95 -10.98 4.55
C GLY A 144 -1.99 -11.29 3.05
N ALA A 145 -2.33 -10.31 2.21
CA ALA A 145 -2.36 -10.45 0.75
C ALA A 145 -0.96 -10.72 0.17
N VAL A 146 0.06 -10.02 0.66
CA VAL A 146 1.46 -10.24 0.29
C VAL A 146 1.89 -11.65 0.67
N LEU A 147 1.67 -12.08 1.91
CA LEU A 147 2.08 -13.42 2.37
C LEU A 147 1.34 -14.53 1.64
N MET A 148 0.03 -14.37 1.42
CA MET A 148 -0.74 -15.34 0.63
C MET A 148 -0.11 -15.55 -0.75
N THR A 149 0.43 -14.52 -1.36
CA THR A 149 1.03 -14.59 -2.70
C THR A 149 2.48 -15.10 -2.64
N VAL A 150 3.30 -14.54 -1.76
CA VAL A 150 4.74 -14.83 -1.69
C VAL A 150 5.03 -16.24 -1.15
N GLU A 151 4.26 -16.72 -0.16
CA GLU A 151 4.43 -18.07 0.42
C GLU A 151 3.97 -19.19 -0.52
N HIS A 152 3.07 -18.92 -1.50
CA HIS A 152 2.70 -19.87 -2.54
C HIS A 152 3.57 -19.77 -3.80
N ALA A 153 4.32 -18.67 -3.96
CA ALA A 153 5.10 -18.44 -5.17
C ALA A 153 6.35 -19.32 -5.24
N PRO A 154 6.72 -19.80 -6.45
CA PRO A 154 8.02 -20.43 -6.66
C PRO A 154 9.15 -19.50 -6.21
N ALA A 155 10.20 -20.08 -5.61
CA ALA A 155 11.31 -19.32 -5.03
C ALA A 155 12.00 -18.35 -6.03
N ASP A 156 12.04 -18.74 -7.31
CA ASP A 156 12.64 -17.96 -8.40
C ASP A 156 11.74 -16.83 -8.93
N ARG A 157 10.46 -16.75 -8.49
CA ARG A 157 9.45 -15.79 -8.98
C ARG A 157 8.70 -15.05 -7.88
N ARG A 158 9.15 -15.10 -6.64
CA ARG A 158 8.49 -14.42 -5.51
C ARG A 158 8.33 -12.92 -5.73
N GLY A 159 9.34 -12.27 -6.32
CA GLY A 159 9.30 -10.83 -6.63
C GLY A 159 8.23 -10.47 -7.63
N PHE A 160 8.11 -11.25 -8.72
CA PHE A 160 7.03 -11.06 -9.69
C PHE A 160 5.65 -11.24 -9.06
N PHE A 161 5.42 -12.34 -8.35
CA PHE A 161 4.10 -12.61 -7.78
C PHE A 161 3.77 -11.68 -6.60
N GLY A 162 4.73 -11.32 -5.76
CA GLY A 162 4.55 -10.30 -4.72
C GLY A 162 4.20 -8.92 -5.28
N SER A 163 4.77 -8.56 -6.43
CA SER A 163 4.45 -7.31 -7.12
C SER A 163 3.03 -7.27 -7.71
N MET A 164 2.40 -8.42 -8.00
CA MET A 164 1.00 -8.47 -8.45
C MET A 164 0.03 -7.90 -7.41
N VAL A 165 0.32 -8.08 -6.13
CA VAL A 165 -0.47 -7.47 -5.04
C VAL A 165 -0.42 -5.94 -5.14
N GLN A 166 0.74 -5.40 -5.46
CA GLN A 166 0.99 -3.96 -5.54
C GLN A 166 0.25 -3.26 -6.68
N ILE A 167 -0.12 -3.98 -7.74
CA ILE A 167 -0.94 -3.45 -8.85
C ILE A 167 -2.34 -3.04 -8.36
N GLY A 168 -2.82 -3.61 -7.26
CA GLY A 168 -4.10 -3.22 -6.66
C GLY A 168 -4.16 -1.72 -6.31
N VAL A 169 -3.02 -1.10 -5.99
CA VAL A 169 -2.94 0.33 -5.64
C VAL A 169 -3.39 1.23 -6.80
N PRO A 170 -2.73 1.20 -7.98
CA PRO A 170 -3.16 2.03 -9.11
C PRO A 170 -4.58 1.69 -9.59
N ILE A 171 -5.00 0.43 -9.55
CA ILE A 171 -6.36 0.05 -9.95
C ILE A 171 -7.38 0.63 -8.97
N GLY A 172 -7.18 0.49 -7.67
CA GLY A 172 -8.08 1.03 -6.64
C GLY A 172 -8.20 2.55 -6.74
N THR A 173 -7.07 3.24 -6.97
CA THR A 173 -7.03 4.69 -7.20
C THR A 173 -7.88 5.11 -8.40
N LEU A 174 -7.72 4.42 -9.53
CA LEU A 174 -8.48 4.70 -10.75
C LEU A 174 -9.98 4.46 -10.56
N LEU A 175 -10.36 3.35 -9.92
CA LEU A 175 -11.75 3.01 -9.68
C LEU A 175 -12.43 4.00 -8.72
N ALA A 176 -11.77 4.40 -7.64
CA ALA A 176 -12.32 5.34 -6.66
C ALA A 176 -12.55 6.73 -7.28
N ASN A 177 -11.51 7.27 -7.91
CA ASN A 177 -11.60 8.59 -8.54
C ASN A 177 -12.57 8.57 -9.73
N GLY A 178 -12.55 7.50 -10.53
CA GLY A 178 -13.47 7.33 -11.65
C GLY A 178 -14.94 7.23 -11.22
N ALA A 179 -15.25 6.47 -10.14
CA ALA A 179 -16.59 6.38 -9.60
C ALA A 179 -17.10 7.74 -9.09
N PHE A 180 -16.24 8.49 -8.39
CA PHE A 180 -16.60 9.81 -7.89
C PHE A 180 -16.79 10.82 -9.03
N LEU A 181 -15.89 10.82 -10.01
CA LEU A 181 -15.98 11.68 -11.19
C LEU A 181 -17.25 11.40 -12.00
N LEU A 182 -17.61 10.11 -12.19
CA LEU A 182 -18.83 9.72 -12.89
C LEU A 182 -20.07 10.29 -12.19
N VAL A 183 -20.16 10.15 -10.88
CA VAL A 183 -21.29 10.71 -10.12
C VAL A 183 -21.30 12.24 -10.20
N ALA A 184 -20.16 12.90 -9.96
CA ALA A 184 -20.07 14.35 -10.00
C ALA A 184 -20.36 14.95 -11.38
N SER A 185 -20.06 14.23 -12.46
CA SER A 185 -20.35 14.71 -13.83
C SER A 185 -21.79 14.45 -14.29
N THR A 186 -22.50 13.53 -13.65
CA THR A 186 -23.87 13.14 -14.04
C THR A 186 -24.96 13.68 -13.12
N THR A 187 -24.57 14.33 -12.00
CA THR A 187 -25.50 14.90 -11.02
C THR A 187 -25.24 16.40 -10.85
N SER A 188 -26.29 17.15 -10.42
CA SER A 188 -26.10 18.53 -9.97
C SER A 188 -25.39 18.58 -8.64
N ASP A 189 -24.82 19.73 -8.28
CA ASP A 189 -24.15 19.94 -6.98
C ASP A 189 -25.09 19.60 -5.81
N ASP A 190 -26.37 20.05 -5.86
CA ASP A 190 -27.35 19.73 -4.82
C ASP A 190 -27.62 18.23 -4.72
N ALA A 191 -27.73 17.53 -5.85
CA ALA A 191 -27.90 16.08 -5.85
C ALA A 191 -26.64 15.38 -5.36
N LEU A 192 -25.43 15.86 -5.71
CA LEU A 192 -24.18 15.32 -5.22
C LEU A 192 -24.10 15.38 -3.69
N TYR A 193 -24.39 16.55 -3.08
CA TYR A 193 -24.31 16.73 -1.62
C TYR A 193 -25.45 16.03 -0.86
N SER A 194 -26.64 15.91 -1.44
CA SER A 194 -27.78 15.27 -0.77
C SER A 194 -27.69 13.74 -0.76
N TRP A 195 -27.39 13.10 -1.90
CA TRP A 195 -27.40 11.64 -2.02
C TRP A 195 -26.29 11.07 -2.92
N GLY A 196 -25.85 11.79 -3.95
CA GLY A 196 -24.97 11.28 -5.00
C GLY A 196 -23.64 10.74 -4.47
N TRP A 197 -23.06 11.40 -3.47
CA TRP A 197 -21.80 10.96 -2.85
C TRP A 197 -21.88 9.56 -2.20
N ARG A 198 -23.10 9.08 -1.89
CA ARG A 198 -23.32 7.75 -1.30
C ARG A 198 -23.12 6.62 -2.29
N ILE A 199 -23.38 6.87 -3.58
CA ILE A 199 -23.34 5.82 -4.62
C ILE A 199 -21.99 5.09 -4.66
N PRO A 200 -20.82 5.75 -4.71
CA PRO A 200 -19.54 5.05 -4.72
C PRO A 200 -19.30 4.22 -3.47
N PHE A 201 -19.77 4.66 -2.28
CA PHE A 201 -19.67 3.89 -1.03
C PHE A 201 -20.58 2.65 -1.05
N LEU A 202 -21.79 2.78 -1.53
CA LEU A 202 -22.74 1.66 -1.65
C LEU A 202 -22.28 0.66 -2.74
N ALA A 203 -21.71 1.15 -3.83
CA ALA A 203 -21.13 0.32 -4.88
C ALA A 203 -19.94 -0.51 -4.41
N SER A 204 -19.27 -0.12 -3.32
CA SER A 204 -18.18 -0.92 -2.71
C SER A 204 -18.63 -2.33 -2.32
N ALA A 205 -19.93 -2.51 -1.99
CA ALA A 205 -20.50 -3.83 -1.66
C ALA A 205 -20.27 -4.86 -2.79
N LEU A 206 -20.33 -4.42 -4.06
CA LEU A 206 -20.05 -5.29 -5.20
C LEU A 206 -18.57 -5.72 -5.22
N LEU A 207 -17.64 -4.78 -5.04
CA LEU A 207 -16.20 -5.05 -5.02
C LEU A 207 -15.84 -5.97 -3.85
N VAL A 208 -16.39 -5.69 -2.67
CA VAL A 208 -16.19 -6.50 -1.46
C VAL A 208 -16.78 -7.90 -1.65
N GLY A 209 -17.97 -8.01 -2.20
CA GLY A 209 -18.62 -9.29 -2.51
C GLY A 209 -17.76 -10.16 -3.44
N ILE A 210 -17.21 -9.58 -4.50
CA ILE A 210 -16.28 -10.25 -5.41
C ILE A 210 -15.02 -10.67 -4.65
N GLY A 211 -14.43 -9.78 -3.84
CA GLY A 211 -13.22 -10.07 -3.08
C GLY A 211 -13.41 -11.21 -2.06
N VAL A 212 -14.51 -11.21 -1.32
CA VAL A 212 -14.88 -12.27 -0.38
C VAL A 212 -15.11 -13.60 -1.10
N TYR A 213 -15.90 -13.58 -2.20
CA TYR A 213 -16.15 -14.78 -3.01
C TYR A 213 -14.85 -15.44 -3.49
N ILE A 214 -13.92 -14.64 -4.03
CA ILE A 214 -12.63 -15.19 -4.51
C ILE A 214 -11.83 -15.77 -3.35
N ARG A 215 -11.77 -15.09 -2.18
CA ARG A 215 -10.99 -15.53 -1.01
C ARG A 215 -11.53 -16.78 -0.34
N LEU A 216 -12.82 -17.02 -0.38
CA LEU A 216 -13.42 -18.26 0.12
C LEU A 216 -12.88 -19.50 -0.60
N HIS A 217 -12.50 -19.37 -1.89
CA HIS A 217 -12.03 -20.44 -2.74
C HIS A 217 -10.50 -20.62 -2.77
N ILE A 218 -9.75 -19.90 -1.91
CA ILE A 218 -8.30 -20.04 -1.76
C ILE A 218 -7.99 -20.88 -0.53
N GLU A 219 -6.94 -21.71 -0.60
CA GLU A 219 -6.42 -22.47 0.52
C GLU A 219 -5.50 -21.64 1.40
N GLU A 220 -5.29 -22.08 2.65
CA GLU A 220 -4.29 -21.51 3.57
C GLU A 220 -2.87 -21.75 3.08
N THR A 221 -1.91 -20.89 3.48
CA THR A 221 -0.53 -20.92 3.01
C THR A 221 0.21 -22.19 3.43
N PRO A 222 1.12 -22.74 2.57
CA PRO A 222 1.92 -23.92 2.89
C PRO A 222 2.77 -23.72 4.15
N SER A 223 3.45 -22.59 4.27
CA SER A 223 4.31 -22.26 5.40
C SER A 223 3.52 -22.23 6.73
N PHE A 224 2.29 -21.73 6.72
CA PHE A 224 1.45 -21.74 7.92
C PHE A 224 0.95 -23.16 8.27
N LYS A 225 0.60 -23.97 7.25
CA LYS A 225 0.21 -25.37 7.47
C LYS A 225 1.36 -26.12 8.16
N ALA A 226 2.60 -25.99 7.68
CA ALA A 226 3.79 -26.61 8.26
C ALA A 226 3.99 -26.23 9.74
N VAL A 227 4.01 -24.91 10.05
CA VAL A 227 4.16 -24.43 11.46
C VAL A 227 3.05 -24.92 12.37
N ARG A 228 1.82 -25.00 11.85
CA ARG A 228 0.68 -25.52 12.62
C ARG A 228 0.83 -27.00 12.95
N ASP A 229 1.26 -27.79 11.98
CA ASP A 229 1.37 -29.24 12.11
C ASP A 229 2.55 -29.64 13.01
N GLU A 230 3.60 -28.81 13.06
CA GLU A 230 4.74 -28.96 14.02
C GLU A 230 4.40 -28.47 15.43
N GLY A 231 3.26 -27.86 15.67
CA GLY A 231 2.89 -27.31 16.99
C GLY A 231 3.73 -26.12 17.45
N ALA A 232 4.55 -25.53 16.58
CA ALA A 232 5.57 -24.53 16.86
C ALA A 232 5.02 -23.08 16.91
N LYS A 233 3.74 -22.88 17.22
CA LYS A 233 3.13 -21.55 17.29
C LYS A 233 3.71 -20.69 18.41
N ALA A 234 4.12 -19.47 18.09
CA ALA A 234 4.50 -18.50 19.10
C ALA A 234 3.31 -18.15 20.01
N LYS A 235 3.50 -18.21 21.34
CA LYS A 235 2.44 -17.87 22.32
C LYS A 235 1.98 -16.41 22.16
N ILE A 236 2.92 -15.48 21.94
CA ILE A 236 2.68 -14.04 21.74
C ILE A 236 3.59 -13.56 20.60
N PRO A 237 3.15 -13.67 19.31
CA PRO A 237 3.98 -13.35 18.16
C PRO A 237 4.53 -11.92 18.17
N PHE A 238 3.75 -10.92 18.59
CA PHE A 238 4.18 -9.52 18.66
C PHE A 238 5.33 -9.31 19.66
N VAL A 239 5.30 -9.93 20.85
CA VAL A 239 6.40 -9.83 21.83
C VAL A 239 7.65 -10.52 21.30
N ALA A 240 7.52 -11.69 20.68
CA ALA A 240 8.63 -12.39 20.04
C ALA A 240 9.25 -11.56 18.91
N LEU A 241 8.40 -10.91 18.08
CA LEU A 241 8.80 -9.98 17.04
C LEU A 241 9.64 -8.83 17.62
N MET A 242 9.11 -8.11 18.62
CA MET A 242 9.79 -6.95 19.19
C MET A 242 11.07 -7.30 19.96
N ARG A 243 11.17 -8.50 20.55
CA ARG A 243 12.40 -8.96 21.21
C ARG A 243 13.50 -9.32 20.22
N ARG A 244 13.16 -9.99 19.10
CA ARG A 244 14.15 -10.59 18.19
C ARG A 244 14.36 -9.79 16.90
N TYR A 245 13.31 -9.11 16.40
CA TYR A 245 13.28 -8.50 15.06
C TYR A 245 12.99 -6.99 15.07
N TRP A 246 13.08 -6.30 16.22
CA TRP A 246 12.79 -4.87 16.32
C TRP A 246 13.61 -4.01 15.35
N ARG A 247 14.88 -4.39 15.11
CA ARG A 247 15.74 -3.72 14.13
C ARG A 247 15.22 -3.87 12.71
N GLN A 248 14.80 -5.09 12.33
CA GLN A 248 14.21 -5.37 11.02
C GLN A 248 12.89 -4.65 10.83
N VAL A 249 12.06 -4.55 11.86
CA VAL A 249 10.80 -3.77 11.83
C VAL A 249 11.10 -2.29 11.60
N LEU A 250 11.99 -1.70 12.39
CA LEU A 250 12.35 -0.29 12.28
C LEU A 250 13.02 0.02 10.94
N LEU A 251 14.07 -0.73 10.60
CA LEU A 251 14.82 -0.52 9.36
C LEU A 251 13.97 -0.84 8.13
N GLY A 252 13.11 -1.87 8.16
CA GLY A 252 12.18 -2.17 7.09
C GLY A 252 11.15 -1.05 6.88
N GLY A 253 10.60 -0.50 7.98
CA GLY A 253 9.70 0.64 7.93
C GLY A 253 10.37 1.90 7.38
N VAL A 254 11.59 2.22 7.81
CA VAL A 254 12.34 3.37 7.30
C VAL A 254 12.83 3.15 5.85
N ALA A 255 13.21 1.92 5.48
CA ALA A 255 13.60 1.59 4.10
C ALA A 255 12.46 1.80 3.10
N THR A 256 11.21 1.71 3.57
CA THR A 256 10.01 1.92 2.75
C THR A 256 9.42 3.34 2.88
N LEU A 257 10.07 4.23 3.63
CA LEU A 257 9.61 5.61 3.86
C LEU A 257 9.44 6.40 2.56
N SER A 258 10.43 6.35 1.65
CA SER A 258 10.35 7.04 0.36
C SER A 258 9.17 6.55 -0.48
N THR A 259 8.84 5.27 -0.42
CA THR A 259 7.69 4.68 -1.12
C THR A 259 6.38 5.38 -0.74
N GLY A 260 6.10 5.50 0.55
CA GLY A 260 4.90 6.17 1.05
C GLY A 260 4.90 7.67 0.73
N SER A 261 6.04 8.33 0.94
CA SER A 261 6.19 9.77 0.70
C SER A 261 6.03 10.12 -0.78
N THR A 262 6.71 9.42 -1.69
CA THR A 262 6.68 9.70 -3.14
C THR A 262 5.29 9.47 -3.72
N PHE A 263 4.62 8.37 -3.37
CA PHE A 263 3.27 8.11 -3.87
C PHE A 263 2.29 9.18 -3.41
N THR A 264 2.28 9.52 -2.12
CA THR A 264 1.37 10.53 -1.56
C THR A 264 1.72 11.92 -2.08
N LEU A 265 3.01 12.22 -2.30
CA LEU A 265 3.44 13.44 -2.96
C LEU A 265 2.75 13.58 -4.34
N MET A 266 2.81 12.53 -5.16
CA MET A 266 2.25 12.59 -6.52
C MET A 266 0.73 12.73 -6.51
N VAL A 267 0.02 11.92 -5.72
CA VAL A 267 -1.46 11.85 -5.77
C VAL A 267 -2.17 12.94 -4.96
N ALA A 268 -1.50 13.57 -4.01
CA ALA A 268 -2.09 14.60 -3.16
C ALA A 268 -1.32 15.93 -3.23
N SER A 269 -0.08 15.99 -2.72
CA SER A 269 0.67 17.24 -2.62
C SER A 269 1.00 17.86 -3.97
N GLY A 270 1.40 17.06 -4.96
CA GLY A 270 1.71 17.52 -6.32
C GLY A 270 0.46 18.00 -7.06
N VAL A 271 -0.68 17.34 -6.84
CA VAL A 271 -1.96 17.81 -7.39
C VAL A 271 -2.35 19.14 -6.74
N SER A 272 -2.24 19.25 -5.41
CA SER A 272 -2.53 20.50 -4.70
C SER A 272 -1.63 21.63 -5.16
N TYR A 273 -0.32 21.41 -5.21
CA TYR A 273 0.66 22.39 -5.71
C TYR A 273 0.35 22.83 -7.15
N GLY A 274 0.15 21.86 -8.05
CA GLY A 274 -0.17 22.17 -9.45
C GLY A 274 -1.45 23.00 -9.62
N THR A 275 -2.49 22.71 -8.81
CA THR A 275 -3.78 23.41 -8.94
C THR A 275 -3.82 24.73 -8.21
N ASN A 276 -3.33 24.82 -6.98
CA ASN A 276 -3.51 25.97 -6.11
C ASN A 276 -2.40 27.02 -6.29
N ASP A 277 -1.17 26.56 -6.53
CA ASP A 277 0.01 27.44 -6.58
C ASP A 277 0.42 27.76 -8.04
N LEU A 278 0.33 26.76 -8.95
CA LEU A 278 0.70 26.96 -10.36
C LEU A 278 -0.48 27.27 -11.29
N GLY A 279 -1.72 27.18 -10.79
CA GLY A 279 -2.92 27.48 -11.58
C GLY A 279 -3.25 26.46 -12.67
N HIS A 280 -2.68 25.26 -12.63
CA HIS A 280 -3.05 24.19 -13.54
C HIS A 280 -4.50 23.76 -13.33
N SER A 281 -5.18 23.36 -14.40
CA SER A 281 -6.53 22.82 -14.27
C SER A 281 -6.53 21.52 -13.47
N LYS A 282 -7.57 21.34 -12.62
CA LYS A 282 -7.76 20.07 -11.87
C LYS A 282 -7.75 18.86 -12.80
N ASN A 283 -8.36 19.00 -13.97
CA ASN A 283 -8.43 17.93 -14.97
C ASN A 283 -7.03 17.51 -15.45
N LEU A 284 -6.14 18.48 -15.74
CA LEU A 284 -4.77 18.19 -16.14
C LEU A 284 -4.05 17.37 -15.09
N MET A 285 -4.12 17.81 -13.81
CA MET A 285 -3.43 17.14 -12.72
C MET A 285 -4.00 15.72 -12.46
N LEU A 286 -5.32 15.56 -12.51
CA LEU A 286 -5.95 14.25 -12.39
C LEU A 286 -5.56 13.31 -13.53
N TRP A 287 -5.53 13.80 -14.77
CA TRP A 287 -5.05 13.01 -15.91
C TRP A 287 -3.57 12.63 -15.77
N ALA A 288 -2.73 13.50 -15.24
CA ALA A 288 -1.32 13.17 -14.97
C ALA A 288 -1.19 12.01 -13.97
N VAL A 289 -1.98 12.03 -12.89
CA VAL A 289 -2.07 10.91 -11.94
C VAL A 289 -2.59 9.64 -12.64
N MET A 290 -3.63 9.72 -13.46
CA MET A 290 -4.18 8.54 -14.13
C MET A 290 -3.18 7.92 -15.13
N VAL A 291 -2.47 8.73 -15.90
CA VAL A 291 -1.42 8.26 -16.81
C VAL A 291 -0.27 7.63 -16.02
N SER A 292 0.11 8.23 -14.88
CA SER A 292 1.14 7.63 -14.02
C SER A 292 0.69 6.28 -13.44
N CYS A 293 -0.57 6.11 -13.08
CA CYS A 293 -1.11 4.81 -12.67
C CYS A 293 -1.03 3.76 -13.80
N ALA A 294 -1.23 4.16 -15.07
CA ALA A 294 -1.04 3.25 -16.21
C ALA A 294 0.43 2.84 -16.38
N VAL A 295 1.38 3.75 -16.13
CA VAL A 295 2.82 3.42 -16.08
C VAL A 295 3.09 2.42 -14.96
N ALA A 296 2.55 2.65 -13.75
CA ALA A 296 2.72 1.75 -12.60
C ALA A 296 2.20 0.33 -12.87
N PHE A 297 1.06 0.22 -13.57
CA PHE A 297 0.46 -1.08 -13.91
C PHE A 297 1.43 -2.00 -14.68
N VAL A 298 2.27 -1.44 -15.55
CA VAL A 298 3.27 -2.18 -16.33
C VAL A 298 4.61 -2.26 -15.58
N ALA A 299 5.04 -1.17 -14.98
CA ALA A 299 6.37 -1.05 -14.39
C ALA A 299 6.53 -1.85 -13.09
N ILE A 300 5.50 -1.89 -12.22
CA ILE A 300 5.55 -2.62 -10.95
C ILE A 300 5.87 -4.11 -11.17
N PRO A 301 5.14 -4.89 -12.01
CA PRO A 301 5.48 -6.29 -12.25
C PRO A 301 6.80 -6.48 -12.99
N TYR A 302 7.19 -5.54 -13.85
CA TYR A 302 8.48 -5.58 -14.51
C TYR A 302 9.62 -5.54 -13.50
N PHE A 303 9.61 -4.56 -12.59
CA PHE A 303 10.64 -4.43 -11.55
C PHE A 303 10.56 -5.55 -10.50
N GLY A 304 9.36 -6.03 -10.17
CA GLY A 304 9.19 -7.24 -9.36
C GLY A 304 9.91 -8.43 -9.98
N ARG A 305 9.72 -8.67 -11.27
CA ARG A 305 10.42 -9.74 -12.02
C ARG A 305 11.91 -9.48 -12.15
N LEU A 306 12.33 -8.25 -12.37
CA LEU A 306 13.76 -7.90 -12.43
C LEU A 306 14.46 -8.25 -11.11
N SER A 307 13.81 -7.98 -9.98
CA SER A 307 14.34 -8.29 -8.66
C SER A 307 14.49 -9.80 -8.40
N ASP A 308 13.76 -10.64 -9.12
CA ASP A 308 13.95 -12.09 -9.09
C ASP A 308 15.27 -12.54 -9.72
N ARG A 309 15.87 -11.70 -10.60
CA ARG A 309 17.12 -12.01 -11.29
C ARG A 309 18.33 -11.39 -10.61
N VAL A 310 18.24 -10.10 -10.28
CA VAL A 310 19.41 -9.31 -9.83
C VAL A 310 19.47 -9.12 -8.30
N GLY A 311 18.43 -9.52 -7.58
CA GLY A 311 18.27 -9.28 -6.13
C GLY A 311 17.24 -8.21 -5.83
N ARG A 312 16.70 -8.21 -4.60
CA ARG A 312 15.70 -7.24 -4.14
C ARG A 312 16.31 -5.86 -3.96
N LYS A 313 17.39 -5.81 -3.18
CA LYS A 313 18.05 -4.54 -2.84
C LYS A 313 18.54 -3.74 -4.05
N PRO A 314 19.23 -4.31 -5.06
CA PRO A 314 19.70 -3.53 -6.21
C PRO A 314 18.58 -2.79 -6.93
N VAL A 315 17.41 -3.43 -7.10
CA VAL A 315 16.26 -2.80 -7.78
C VAL A 315 15.64 -1.72 -6.91
N ILE A 316 15.46 -1.97 -5.60
CA ILE A 316 14.95 -0.99 -4.63
C ILE A 316 15.90 0.21 -4.56
N TYR A 317 17.22 -0.01 -4.47
CA TYR A 317 18.22 1.06 -4.49
C TYR A 317 18.12 1.94 -5.73
N ALA A 318 18.01 1.31 -6.91
CA ALA A 318 17.89 2.04 -8.17
C ALA A 318 16.60 2.90 -8.19
N GLY A 319 15.48 2.36 -7.68
CA GLY A 319 14.23 3.08 -7.56
C GLY A 319 14.33 4.30 -6.63
N ILE A 320 14.82 4.10 -5.40
CA ILE A 320 14.97 5.19 -4.42
C ILE A 320 15.99 6.24 -4.90
N ALA A 321 17.10 5.81 -5.50
CA ALA A 321 18.09 6.73 -6.07
C ALA A 321 17.49 7.54 -7.24
N ALA A 322 16.66 6.93 -8.08
CA ALA A 322 15.95 7.63 -9.14
C ALA A 322 14.92 8.63 -8.58
N GLU A 323 14.17 8.28 -7.51
CA GLU A 323 13.28 9.21 -6.80
C GLU A 323 14.05 10.42 -6.27
N ALA A 324 15.24 10.20 -5.66
CA ALA A 324 16.11 11.26 -5.16
C ALA A 324 16.61 12.19 -6.28
N VAL A 325 17.06 11.61 -7.41
CA VAL A 325 17.54 12.37 -8.57
C VAL A 325 16.40 13.17 -9.21
N LEU A 326 15.21 12.58 -9.29
CA LEU A 326 14.03 13.21 -9.88
C LEU A 326 13.34 14.22 -8.95
N ALA A 327 13.72 14.32 -7.67
CA ALA A 327 13.07 15.18 -6.70
C ALA A 327 12.97 16.64 -7.16
N PHE A 328 14.09 17.23 -7.63
CA PHE A 328 14.09 18.59 -8.16
C PHE A 328 13.53 18.69 -9.59
N PRO A 329 13.92 17.83 -10.55
CA PRO A 329 13.37 17.85 -11.89
C PRO A 329 11.85 17.70 -11.95
N PHE A 330 11.24 16.94 -11.02
CA PHE A 330 9.80 16.81 -10.93
C PHE A 330 9.12 18.18 -10.77
N PHE A 331 9.57 18.99 -9.82
CA PHE A 331 9.02 20.31 -9.59
C PHE A 331 9.37 21.29 -10.71
N TRP A 332 10.61 21.26 -11.21
CA TRP A 332 11.01 22.11 -12.34
C TRP A 332 10.13 21.89 -13.57
N LEU A 333 9.78 20.64 -13.87
CA LEU A 333 8.89 20.30 -14.97
C LEU A 333 7.45 20.78 -14.72
N LEU A 334 6.95 20.70 -13.47
CA LEU A 334 5.64 21.24 -13.11
C LEU A 334 5.61 22.75 -13.26
N ASP A 335 6.65 23.44 -12.78
CA ASP A 335 6.77 24.91 -12.75
C ASP A 335 6.83 25.53 -14.16
N THR A 336 7.10 24.73 -15.21
CA THR A 336 7.08 25.21 -16.61
C THR A 336 5.71 25.61 -17.11
N GLY A 337 4.62 25.20 -16.47
CA GLY A 337 3.26 25.42 -16.95
C GLY A 337 2.86 24.56 -18.16
N SER A 338 3.77 23.73 -18.68
CA SER A 338 3.55 22.93 -19.89
C SER A 338 2.86 21.59 -19.57
N ALA A 339 1.65 21.39 -20.10
CA ALA A 339 0.91 20.13 -19.89
C ALA A 339 1.71 18.86 -20.27
N PRO A 340 2.40 18.77 -21.44
CA PRO A 340 3.23 17.62 -21.74
C PRO A 340 4.34 17.36 -20.72
N LEU A 341 4.96 18.42 -20.18
CA LEU A 341 6.03 18.28 -19.20
C LEU A 341 5.51 17.83 -17.84
N VAL A 342 4.28 18.21 -17.46
CA VAL A 342 3.59 17.67 -16.28
C VAL A 342 3.40 16.15 -16.42
N PHE A 343 2.93 15.66 -17.58
CA PHE A 343 2.80 14.22 -17.81
C PHE A 343 4.16 13.50 -17.74
N VAL A 344 5.21 14.09 -18.30
CA VAL A 344 6.56 13.53 -18.25
C VAL A 344 7.05 13.45 -16.82
N ALA A 345 6.89 14.50 -16.01
CA ALA A 345 7.27 14.53 -14.60
C ALA A 345 6.61 13.39 -13.82
N TYR A 346 5.29 13.27 -13.95
CA TYR A 346 4.51 12.22 -13.29
C TYR A 346 4.89 10.82 -13.76
N ALA A 347 5.11 10.61 -15.06
CA ALA A 347 5.50 9.32 -15.62
C ALA A 347 6.88 8.87 -15.14
N LEU A 348 7.88 9.78 -15.16
CA LEU A 348 9.24 9.49 -14.70
C LEU A 348 9.29 9.19 -13.20
N MET A 349 8.63 10.01 -12.37
CA MET A 349 8.58 9.78 -10.94
C MET A 349 7.86 8.47 -10.60
N MET A 350 6.77 8.15 -11.31
CA MET A 350 6.06 6.88 -11.13
C MET A 350 6.88 5.67 -11.57
N LEU A 351 7.72 5.81 -12.59
CA LEU A 351 8.64 4.76 -13.01
C LEU A 351 9.69 4.48 -11.93
N ALA A 352 10.28 5.54 -11.35
CA ALA A 352 11.20 5.44 -10.22
C ALA A 352 10.53 4.80 -8.99
N PHE A 353 9.33 5.28 -8.62
CA PHE A 353 8.50 4.68 -7.58
C PHE A 353 8.23 3.19 -7.84
N SER A 354 7.90 2.81 -9.06
CA SER A 354 7.60 1.41 -9.40
C SER A 354 8.81 0.49 -9.24
N ALA A 355 10.02 1.00 -9.47
CA ALA A 355 11.26 0.23 -9.23
C ALA A 355 11.52 -0.01 -7.74
N ASN A 356 11.18 0.95 -6.89
CA ASN A 356 11.20 0.80 -5.45
C ASN A 356 10.05 -0.10 -4.98
N TYR A 357 8.81 0.21 -5.38
CA TYR A 357 7.58 -0.39 -4.85
C TYR A 357 7.36 -1.85 -5.29
N GLY A 358 7.76 -2.21 -6.51
CA GLY A 358 7.56 -3.56 -7.06
C GLY A 358 8.13 -4.68 -6.19
N PRO A 359 9.43 -4.65 -5.85
CA PRO A 359 10.06 -5.71 -5.05
C PRO A 359 9.83 -5.59 -3.54
N ILE A 360 9.36 -4.42 -3.02
CA ILE A 360 9.34 -4.13 -1.59
C ILE A 360 8.48 -5.10 -0.78
N ALA A 361 7.34 -5.52 -1.33
CA ALA A 361 6.44 -6.46 -0.66
C ALA A 361 7.13 -7.79 -0.36
N THR A 362 7.81 -8.33 -1.36
CA THR A 362 8.57 -9.59 -1.24
C THR A 362 9.78 -9.39 -0.32
N PHE A 363 10.52 -8.30 -0.47
CA PHE A 363 11.66 -7.97 0.38
C PHE A 363 11.26 -7.96 1.87
N LEU A 364 10.18 -7.24 2.22
CA LEU A 364 9.70 -7.18 3.59
C LEU A 364 9.22 -8.56 4.10
N ALA A 365 8.56 -9.36 3.25
CA ALA A 365 8.12 -10.71 3.63
C ALA A 365 9.30 -11.64 3.94
N GLU A 366 10.40 -11.51 3.18
CA GLU A 366 11.61 -12.31 3.33
C GLU A 366 12.50 -11.89 4.53
N LEU A 367 12.24 -10.71 5.15
CA LEU A 367 13.00 -10.24 6.33
C LEU A 367 12.65 -10.98 7.62
N PHE A 368 11.49 -11.63 7.70
CA PHE A 368 10.95 -12.18 8.94
C PHE A 368 10.74 -13.68 8.87
N GLY A 369 11.09 -14.38 9.96
CA GLY A 369 10.82 -15.82 10.10
C GLY A 369 9.32 -16.13 10.11
N THR A 370 8.95 -17.32 9.66
CA THR A 370 7.55 -17.76 9.45
C THR A 370 6.64 -17.53 10.66
N HIS A 371 7.16 -17.70 11.88
CA HIS A 371 6.40 -17.58 13.14
C HIS A 371 5.91 -16.15 13.46
N VAL A 372 6.57 -15.12 12.91
CA VAL A 372 6.30 -13.70 13.20
C VAL A 372 6.18 -12.86 11.90
N ARG A 373 6.17 -13.53 10.75
CA ARG A 373 6.25 -12.88 9.43
C ARG A 373 5.07 -11.95 9.18
N TYR A 374 3.86 -12.38 9.52
CA TYR A 374 2.68 -11.53 9.33
C TYR A 374 2.75 -10.27 10.19
N SER A 375 3.03 -10.43 11.48
CA SER A 375 3.20 -9.30 12.39
C SER A 375 4.33 -8.37 11.94
N GLY A 376 5.49 -8.94 11.57
CA GLY A 376 6.68 -8.19 11.18
C GLY A 376 6.47 -7.36 9.92
N LEU A 377 5.97 -7.99 8.87
CA LEU A 377 5.66 -7.36 7.58
C LEU A 377 4.61 -6.23 7.75
N SER A 378 3.51 -6.53 8.45
CA SER A 378 2.41 -5.57 8.64
C SER A 378 2.86 -4.36 9.45
N VAL A 379 3.55 -4.55 10.56
CA VAL A 379 4.00 -3.44 11.41
C VAL A 379 5.05 -2.58 10.70
N ALA A 380 6.02 -3.20 10.01
CA ALA A 380 7.04 -2.46 9.25
C ALA A 380 6.40 -1.60 8.15
N TYR A 381 5.45 -2.16 7.38
CA TYR A 381 4.77 -1.41 6.32
C TYR A 381 3.87 -0.30 6.86
N MET A 382 3.17 -0.53 7.98
CA MET A 382 2.34 0.50 8.60
C MET A 382 3.17 1.64 9.19
N LEU A 383 4.36 1.35 9.71
CA LEU A 383 5.30 2.39 10.16
C LEU A 383 5.70 3.33 9.00
N SER A 384 5.98 2.77 7.83
CA SER A 384 6.20 3.55 6.60
C SER A 384 4.98 4.37 6.20
N GLY A 385 3.78 3.79 6.28
CA GLY A 385 2.54 4.50 5.97
C GLY A 385 2.30 5.70 6.89
N LEU A 386 2.59 5.57 8.17
CA LEU A 386 2.45 6.65 9.14
C LEU A 386 3.50 7.76 8.92
N LEU A 387 4.77 7.39 8.82
CA LEU A 387 5.88 8.35 8.71
C LEU A 387 5.98 8.98 7.30
N GLY A 388 5.65 8.20 6.27
CA GLY A 388 5.68 8.63 4.87
C GLY A 388 4.32 9.17 4.41
N SER A 389 3.37 8.28 4.12
CA SER A 389 2.13 8.66 3.45
C SER A 389 1.27 9.65 4.24
N ALA A 390 1.07 9.41 5.54
CA ALA A 390 0.20 10.26 6.37
C ALA A 390 0.81 11.62 6.67
N ALA A 391 2.13 11.70 6.84
CA ALA A 391 2.83 12.94 7.19
C ALA A 391 3.11 13.84 5.98
N THR A 392 3.27 13.26 4.78
CA THR A 392 3.71 13.99 3.59
C THR A 392 2.83 15.20 3.23
N PRO A 393 1.49 15.15 3.18
CA PRO A 393 0.68 16.31 2.80
C PRO A 393 0.85 17.48 3.77
N ALA A 394 0.90 17.21 5.08
CA ALA A 394 1.08 18.24 6.09
C ALA A 394 2.48 18.88 6.02
N ILE A 395 3.52 18.05 5.88
CA ILE A 395 4.92 18.51 5.78
C ILE A 395 5.10 19.35 4.52
N THR A 396 4.61 18.89 3.37
CA THR A 396 4.78 19.60 2.09
C THR A 396 4.02 20.92 2.06
N ALA A 397 2.80 20.96 2.60
CA ALA A 397 2.03 22.19 2.73
C ALA A 397 2.72 23.19 3.66
N TRP A 398 3.23 22.74 4.81
CA TRP A 398 3.98 23.59 5.74
C TRP A 398 5.28 24.14 5.10
N LEU A 399 6.06 23.29 4.44
CA LEU A 399 7.28 23.69 3.76
C LEU A 399 7.01 24.76 2.70
N LEU A 400 5.98 24.55 1.89
CA LEU A 400 5.59 25.48 0.84
C LEU A 400 5.14 26.82 1.43
N SER A 401 4.30 26.81 2.48
CA SER A 401 3.83 28.03 3.15
C SER A 401 4.97 28.79 3.83
N ALA A 402 5.96 28.10 4.39
CA ALA A 402 7.09 28.69 5.10
C ALA A 402 8.17 29.28 4.16
N THR A 403 8.35 28.69 2.97
CA THR A 403 9.46 29.05 2.06
C THR A 403 9.00 29.71 0.77
N GLY A 404 7.74 29.53 0.37
CA GLY A 404 7.22 29.97 -0.93
C GLY A 404 7.86 29.29 -2.15
N ASN A 405 8.60 28.18 -1.94
CA ASN A 405 9.40 27.56 -3.00
C ASN A 405 9.25 26.04 -3.01
N SER A 406 8.91 25.48 -4.18
CA SER A 406 8.78 24.05 -4.43
C SER A 406 10.06 23.24 -4.16
N SER A 407 11.24 23.87 -4.23
CA SER A 407 12.52 23.25 -3.89
C SER A 407 12.54 22.75 -2.44
N SER A 408 11.80 23.35 -1.51
CA SER A 408 11.69 22.86 -0.13
C SER A 408 11.06 21.47 -0.06
N ILE A 409 10.07 21.22 -0.91
CA ILE A 409 9.42 19.90 -1.03
C ILE A 409 10.41 18.91 -1.66
N ALA A 410 11.20 19.33 -2.66
CA ALA A 410 12.23 18.47 -3.26
C ALA A 410 13.29 18.04 -2.23
N TRP A 411 13.71 18.93 -1.32
CA TRP A 411 14.59 18.59 -0.21
C TRP A 411 13.97 17.57 0.76
N TYR A 412 12.67 17.66 1.02
CA TYR A 412 11.96 16.67 1.82
C TYR A 412 11.99 15.28 1.14
N VAL A 413 11.71 15.21 -0.17
CA VAL A 413 11.79 13.94 -0.93
C VAL A 413 13.20 13.36 -0.88
N LEU A 414 14.22 14.19 -1.11
CA LEU A 414 15.63 13.79 -1.04
C LEU A 414 16.00 13.27 0.37
N GLY A 415 15.51 13.93 1.42
CA GLY A 415 15.71 13.51 2.81
C GLY A 415 15.07 12.15 3.09
N ALA A 416 13.82 11.95 2.67
CA ALA A 416 13.11 10.69 2.82
C ALA A 416 13.81 9.55 2.04
N ALA A 417 14.24 9.83 0.79
CA ALA A 417 15.01 8.88 -0.02
C ALA A 417 16.35 8.52 0.63
N THR A 418 17.07 9.51 1.16
CA THR A 418 18.37 9.29 1.84
C THR A 418 18.20 8.41 3.08
N LEU A 419 17.19 8.67 3.91
CA LEU A 419 16.89 7.83 5.08
C LEU A 419 16.55 6.39 4.66
N SER A 420 15.76 6.24 3.59
CA SER A 420 15.41 4.92 3.05
C SER A 420 16.62 4.17 2.52
N LEU A 421 17.53 4.83 1.79
CA LEU A 421 18.78 4.23 1.31
C LEU A 421 19.67 3.78 2.47
N LEU A 422 19.83 4.62 3.50
CA LEU A 422 20.63 4.28 4.69
C LEU A 422 20.03 3.06 5.44
N ALA A 423 18.72 3.05 5.64
CA ALA A 423 18.05 1.92 6.29
C ALA A 423 18.20 0.62 5.46
N LEU A 424 18.03 0.72 4.14
CA LEU A 424 18.18 -0.42 3.23
C LEU A 424 19.63 -0.93 3.21
N PHE A 425 20.62 -0.03 3.35
CA PHE A 425 22.04 -0.42 3.45
C PHE A 425 22.31 -1.33 4.66
N LEU A 426 21.68 -1.04 5.79
CA LEU A 426 21.84 -1.80 7.04
C LEU A 426 21.09 -3.15 7.03
N LEU A 427 20.19 -3.38 6.07
CA LEU A 427 19.49 -4.65 5.90
C LEU A 427 20.24 -5.58 4.96
N ALA A 428 20.10 -6.90 5.14
CA ALA A 428 20.69 -7.91 4.26
C ALA A 428 19.88 -8.05 2.96
N GLU A 429 20.54 -8.56 1.87
CA GLU A 429 19.81 -9.04 0.68
C GLU A 429 19.03 -10.30 1.05
N THR A 430 17.78 -10.38 0.60
CA THR A 430 16.87 -11.46 0.99
C THR A 430 16.66 -12.50 -0.12
N ARG A 431 16.91 -12.15 -1.38
CA ARG A 431 16.59 -12.96 -2.57
C ARG A 431 17.16 -14.38 -2.54
N PHE A 432 18.38 -14.53 -2.01
CA PHE A 432 19.14 -15.79 -2.03
C PHE A 432 19.07 -16.56 -0.72
N GLY A 433 18.26 -16.10 0.23
CA GLY A 433 18.03 -16.74 1.50
C GLY A 433 16.87 -17.73 1.47
N ASP A 434 16.87 -18.67 2.43
CA ASP A 434 15.68 -19.45 2.69
C ASP A 434 14.63 -18.56 3.37
N ILE A 435 13.42 -18.57 2.84
CA ILE A 435 12.33 -17.77 3.41
C ILE A 435 11.94 -18.29 4.82
N ASP A 436 12.13 -19.58 5.08
CA ASP A 436 11.77 -20.19 6.36
C ASP A 436 12.85 -20.03 7.43
N GLU A 437 14.12 -19.74 7.02
CA GLU A 437 15.27 -19.47 7.90
C GLU A 437 15.94 -18.11 7.58
N PRO A 438 15.27 -16.98 7.79
CA PRO A 438 15.84 -15.67 7.49
C PRO A 438 17.04 -15.38 8.40
N GLY A 439 18.15 -14.98 7.80
CA GLY A 439 19.42 -14.64 8.48
C GLY A 439 20.54 -15.66 8.33
N VAL A 440 20.31 -16.84 7.77
CA VAL A 440 21.35 -17.83 7.49
C VAL A 440 22.12 -17.51 6.20
N ALA A 441 21.52 -16.79 5.26
CA ALA A 441 22.11 -16.47 3.96
C ALA A 441 23.32 -15.53 4.00
N SER A 442 23.60 -14.82 5.10
CA SER A 442 24.71 -13.87 5.16
C SER A 442 26.10 -14.51 5.28
N ARG A 443 26.20 -15.82 5.53
CA ARG A 443 27.49 -16.51 5.71
C ARG A 443 28.01 -17.22 4.48
N SER A 444 27.19 -17.48 3.45
CA SER A 444 27.61 -18.20 2.23
C SER A 444 27.95 -17.32 1.02
N ALA A 445 27.59 -16.04 1.03
CA ALA A 445 27.86 -15.11 -0.06
C ALA A 445 29.32 -14.56 -0.08
N GLY A 446 30.16 -14.99 0.82
CA GLY A 446 31.57 -14.56 0.96
C GLY A 446 32.59 -15.53 0.37
N ARG A 447 32.25 -16.46 -0.53
CA ARG A 447 33.27 -17.21 -1.27
C ARG A 447 33.59 -16.50 -2.59
N PRO A 448 34.84 -16.03 -2.78
CA PRO A 448 35.24 -15.51 -4.06
C PRO A 448 35.27 -16.63 -5.10
N ILE A 449 34.65 -16.36 -6.26
CA ILE A 449 34.82 -17.16 -7.47
C ILE A 449 36.26 -17.02 -7.90
N GLY A 450 37.07 -18.04 -7.64
CA GLY A 450 38.47 -18.05 -8.10
C GLY A 450 39.34 -19.01 -7.31
N ALA A 451 39.30 -20.27 -7.66
CA ALA A 451 40.42 -21.22 -7.64
C ALA A 451 39.98 -22.53 -8.29
N VAL A 452 40.06 -22.56 -9.62
CA VAL A 452 40.23 -23.82 -10.36
C VAL A 452 41.74 -23.96 -10.52
N ALA A 453 42.32 -24.94 -9.91
CA ALA A 453 43.58 -25.56 -10.28
C ALA A 453 43.36 -27.07 -10.39
#